data_1b60732b7ccd1f63fa986ec843312488
#
_entry.id   1b60732b7ccd1f63fa986ec843312488
#
_cell.length_a   1.000
_cell.length_b   1.000
_cell.length_c   1.000
_cell.angle_alpha   90.00
_cell.angle_beta   90.00
_cell.angle_gamma   90.00
#
_symmetry.space_group_name_H-M   'P 1'
#
loop_
_entity.id
_entity.type
_entity.pdbx_description
1 polymer ?
#
loop_
_entity_poly.entity_id
_entity_poly.type
_entity_poly.pdbx_seq_one_letter_code
_entity_poly.pdbx_strand_id
1 'polypeptide(L)' 'MKYMVDIDGTICYNSNSEYEFSEPDVQRIQHFYKLYNEGNEIHYWTARGGTTGRDWSELTKDQFAEWGVLYTTLSFRKPH' A
#
# COMPACT_ATOMS: atom_id res chain seq x y z
N MET A 1 13.63 0.27 12.69
CA MET A 1 13.49 -1.01 11.96
C MET A 1 12.86 -0.75 10.59
N LYS A 2 13.07 -1.63 9.67
CA LYS A 2 12.62 -1.47 8.27
C LYS A 2 11.63 -2.57 7.92
N TYR A 3 10.46 -2.17 7.41
CA TYR A 3 9.40 -3.10 7.03
C TYR A 3 9.13 -3.01 5.54
N MET A 4 9.07 -4.16 4.87
CA MET A 4 8.67 -4.28 3.47
C MET A 4 7.25 -4.84 3.46
N VAL A 5 6.28 -4.06 3.01
CA VAL A 5 4.86 -4.39 3.18
C VAL A 5 4.16 -4.45 1.83
N ASP A 6 3.52 -5.58 1.54
CA ASP A 6 2.64 -5.73 0.39
C ASP A 6 1.35 -4.94 0.63
N ILE A 7 0.89 -4.21 -0.36
CA ILE A 7 -0.32 -3.40 -0.25
C ILE A 7 -1.58 -4.27 -0.28
N ASP A 8 -1.78 -4.96 -1.40
CA ASP A 8 -3.00 -5.75 -1.62
C ASP A 8 -2.96 -7.03 -0.81
N GLY A 9 -4.02 -7.27 -0.02
CA GLY A 9 -4.09 -8.40 0.89
C GLY A 9 -3.47 -8.14 2.26
N THR A 10 -2.91 -6.95 2.48
CA THR A 10 -2.33 -6.58 3.78
C THR A 10 -3.04 -5.36 4.37
N ILE A 11 -2.99 -4.20 3.70
CA ILE A 11 -3.66 -3.00 4.21
C ILE A 11 -4.96 -2.69 3.50
N CYS A 12 -5.27 -3.43 2.45
CA CYS A 12 -6.55 -3.31 1.75
C CYS A 12 -6.88 -4.61 1.03
N TYR A 13 -8.15 -4.76 0.67
CA TYR A 13 -8.64 -5.96 -0.01
C TYR A 13 -9.48 -5.55 -1.21
N ASN A 14 -9.34 -6.30 -2.30
CA ASN A 14 -10.13 -6.11 -3.51
C ASN A 14 -10.48 -7.47 -4.12
N SER A 15 -11.44 -7.47 -5.04
CA SER A 15 -11.87 -8.66 -5.76
C SER A 15 -11.49 -8.52 -7.23
N ASN A 16 -10.95 -9.58 -7.82
CA ASN A 16 -10.67 -9.65 -9.26
C ASN A 16 -9.82 -8.48 -9.78
N SER A 17 -8.87 -8.03 -8.98
CA SER A 17 -7.96 -6.91 -9.31
C SER A 17 -8.69 -5.59 -9.59
N GLU A 18 -9.85 -5.39 -8.98
CA GLU A 18 -10.59 -4.13 -9.06
C GLU A 18 -10.03 -3.14 -8.03
N TYR A 19 -8.85 -2.61 -8.30
CA TYR A 19 -8.10 -1.81 -7.33
C TYR A 19 -8.80 -0.53 -6.93
N GLU A 20 -9.60 0.07 -7.82
CA GLU A 20 -10.37 1.27 -7.53
C GLU A 20 -11.47 1.04 -6.48
N PHE A 21 -11.84 -0.21 -6.24
CA PHE A 21 -12.84 -0.59 -5.24
C PHE A 21 -12.21 -1.26 -4.02
N SER A 22 -10.91 -1.09 -3.82
CA SER A 22 -10.23 -1.64 -2.66
C SER A 22 -10.80 -1.09 -1.36
N GLU A 23 -10.99 -1.97 -0.38
CA GLU A 23 -11.45 -1.60 0.95
C GLU A 23 -10.27 -1.60 1.92
N PRO A 24 -10.05 -0.50 2.66
CA PRO A 24 -8.93 -0.43 3.58
C PRO A 24 -9.13 -1.28 4.82
N ASP A 25 -8.04 -1.92 5.26
CA ASP A 25 -7.99 -2.57 6.58
C ASP A 25 -7.52 -1.52 7.60
N VAL A 26 -8.46 -0.89 8.26
CA VAL A 26 -8.18 0.25 9.14
C VAL A 26 -7.25 -0.15 10.28
N GLN A 27 -7.43 -1.34 10.84
CA GLN A 27 -6.60 -1.79 11.97
C GLN A 27 -5.14 -1.97 11.55
N ARG A 28 -4.91 -2.56 10.38
CA ARG A 28 -3.55 -2.74 9.85
C ARG A 28 -2.91 -1.42 9.46
N ILE A 29 -3.68 -0.54 8.86
CA ILE A 29 -3.19 0.80 8.51
C ILE A 29 -2.76 1.55 9.78
N GLN A 30 -3.57 1.49 10.84
CA GLN A 30 -3.24 2.12 12.11
C GLN A 30 -1.99 1.50 12.75
N HIS A 31 -1.82 0.18 12.63
CA HIS A 31 -0.64 -0.51 13.15
C HIS A 31 0.64 0.02 12.48
N PHE A 32 0.65 0.12 11.15
CA PHE A 32 1.81 0.63 10.43
C PHE A 32 2.00 2.14 10.61
N TYR A 33 0.91 2.88 10.77
CA TYR A 33 0.96 4.30 11.10
C TYR A 33 1.71 4.51 12.42
N LYS A 34 1.38 3.71 13.43
CA LYS A 34 2.05 3.77 14.73
C LYS A 34 3.54 3.43 14.61
N LEU A 35 3.87 2.38 13.86
CA LEU A 35 5.26 2.00 13.64
C LEU A 35 6.05 3.12 12.95
N TYR A 36 5.45 3.76 11.96
CA TYR A 36 6.08 4.88 11.27
C TYR A 36 6.38 6.02 12.25
N ASN A 37 5.43 6.37 13.09
CA ASN A 37 5.60 7.45 14.07
C ASN A 37 6.62 7.10 15.17
N GLU A 38 6.89 5.82 15.38
CA GLU A 38 7.91 5.36 16.32
C GLU A 38 9.33 5.41 15.75
N GLY A 39 9.47 5.88 14.50
CA GLY A 39 10.77 6.01 13.85
C GLY A 39 11.14 4.85 12.93
N ASN A 40 10.21 3.93 12.65
CA ASN A 40 10.46 2.83 11.74
C ASN A 40 10.25 3.25 10.29
N GLU A 41 10.94 2.58 9.36
CA GLU A 41 10.74 2.78 7.93
C GLU A 41 9.70 1.80 7.42
N ILE A 42 8.72 2.31 6.68
CA ILE A 42 7.67 1.49 6.07
C ILE A 42 7.79 1.63 4.55
N HIS A 43 8.11 0.53 3.90
CA HIS A 43 8.28 0.48 2.44
C HIS A 43 7.16 -0.36 1.85
N TYR A 44 6.17 0.29 1.27
CA TYR A 44 5.06 -0.40 0.62
C TYR A 44 5.40 -0.75 -0.80
N TRP A 45 4.92 -1.91 -1.26
CA TRP A 45 5.06 -2.31 -2.64
C TRP A 45 3.79 -3.00 -3.12
N THR A 46 3.59 -2.98 -4.43
CA THR A 46 2.44 -3.62 -5.05
C THR A 46 2.81 -4.11 -6.45
N ALA A 47 2.15 -5.18 -6.88
CA ALA A 47 2.28 -5.69 -8.25
C ALA A 47 1.20 -5.11 -9.18
N ARG A 48 0.45 -4.09 -8.73
CA ARG A 48 -0.59 -3.44 -9.55
C ARG A 48 0.01 -2.96 -10.87
N GLY A 49 -0.65 -3.33 -11.99
CA GLY A 49 -0.19 -2.93 -13.31
C GLY A 49 0.85 -3.83 -13.95
N GLY A 50 1.39 -4.80 -13.20
CA GLY A 50 2.40 -5.71 -13.72
C GLY A 50 1.92 -6.60 -14.85
N THR A 51 0.64 -7.00 -14.84
CA THR A 51 0.06 -7.86 -15.86
C THR A 51 -0.79 -7.11 -16.89
N THR A 52 -1.36 -5.98 -16.51
CA THR A 52 -2.28 -5.21 -17.37
C THR A 52 -1.59 -4.08 -18.11
N GLY A 53 -0.41 -3.67 -17.68
CA GLY A 53 0.29 -2.53 -18.24
C GLY A 53 -0.32 -1.18 -17.89
N ARG A 54 -1.42 -1.16 -17.14
CA ARG A 54 -2.06 0.08 -16.70
C ARG A 54 -1.26 0.72 -15.58
N ASP A 55 -1.14 2.05 -15.62
CA ASP A 55 -0.48 2.80 -14.55
C ASP A 55 -1.45 3.03 -13.41
N TRP A 56 -1.18 2.39 -12.28
CA TRP A 56 -1.99 2.49 -11.07
C TRP A 56 -1.40 3.45 -10.02
N SER A 57 -0.33 4.18 -10.38
CA SER A 57 0.39 4.99 -9.40
C SER A 57 -0.45 6.11 -8.80
N GLU A 58 -1.18 6.86 -9.63
CA GLU A 58 -2.04 7.94 -9.15
C GLU A 58 -3.15 7.41 -8.25
N LEU A 59 -3.83 6.36 -8.69
CA LEU A 59 -4.91 5.74 -7.89
C LEU A 59 -4.39 5.29 -6.53
N THR A 60 -3.23 4.63 -6.51
CA THR A 60 -2.65 4.12 -5.27
C THR A 60 -2.28 5.27 -4.32
N LYS A 61 -1.68 6.33 -4.85
CA LYS A 61 -1.34 7.51 -4.04
C LYS A 61 -2.59 8.21 -3.50
N ASP A 62 -3.65 8.30 -4.31
CA ASP A 62 -4.91 8.88 -3.88
C ASP A 62 -5.55 8.04 -2.77
N GLN A 63 -5.52 6.71 -2.89
CA GLN A 63 -6.01 5.81 -1.85
C GLN A 63 -5.22 6.00 -0.55
N PHE A 64 -3.90 6.09 -0.63
CA PHE A 64 -3.05 6.30 0.54
C PHE A 64 -3.37 7.62 1.22
N ALA A 65 -3.61 8.68 0.46
CA ALA A 65 -3.99 9.97 1.00
C ALA A 65 -5.37 9.90 1.69
N GLU A 66 -6.32 9.22 1.05
CA GLU A 66 -7.67 9.06 1.58
C GLU A 66 -7.68 8.23 2.87
N TRP A 67 -6.87 7.18 2.92
CA TRP A 67 -6.81 6.27 4.08
C TRP A 67 -5.88 6.75 5.18
N GLY A 68 -5.13 7.83 4.95
CA GLY A 68 -4.18 8.35 5.93
C GLY A 68 -2.95 7.47 6.13
N VAL A 69 -2.51 6.77 5.08
CA VAL A 69 -1.35 5.89 5.16
C VAL A 69 -0.07 6.70 5.09
N LEU A 70 0.79 6.54 6.11
CA LEU A 70 2.14 7.13 6.12
C LEU A 70 3.15 6.08 5.70
N TYR A 71 4.15 6.48 4.92
CA TYR A 71 5.14 5.54 4.41
C TYR A 71 6.46 6.23 4.09
N THR A 72 7.53 5.43 4.06
CA THR A 72 8.86 5.91 3.66
C THR A 72 9.02 5.88 2.15
N THR A 73 8.67 4.75 1.53
CA THR A 73 8.66 4.61 0.06
C THR A 73 7.44 3.84 -0.41
N LEU A 74 7.11 4.06 -1.68
CA LEU A 74 6.03 3.34 -2.36
C LEU A 74 6.58 2.84 -3.69
N SER A 75 6.51 1.53 -3.91
CA SER A 75 7.04 0.89 -5.11
C SER A 75 5.97 0.09 -5.83
N PHE A 76 6.02 0.08 -7.15
CA PHE A 76 5.11 -0.67 -8.00
C PHE A 76 5.75 -1.94 -8.55
N ARG A 77 6.78 -2.42 -7.87
CA ARG A 77 7.48 -3.67 -8.21
C ARG A 77 7.73 -4.46 -6.94
N LYS A 78 7.75 -5.79 -7.09
CA LYS A 78 8.15 -6.65 -5.98
C LYS A 78 9.62 -6.35 -5.63
N PRO A 79 9.93 -6.12 -4.36
CA PRO A 79 11.33 -5.89 -3.96
C PRO A 79 12.17 -7.15 -4.14
N HIS A 80 13.42 -6.92 -4.45
CA HIS A 80 14.41 -7.99 -4.59
C HIS A 80 15.11 -8.27 -3.29
#